data_472a895194b27d65071f06c029d0b624
#
_entry.id   472a895194b27d65071f06c029d0b624
#
_cell.length_a   1.000
_cell.length_b   1.000
_cell.length_c   1.000
_cell.angle_alpha   90.00
_cell.angle_beta   90.00
_cell.angle_gamma   90.00
#
_symmetry.space_group_name_H-M   'P 1'
#
loop_
_entity.id
_entity.type
_entity.pdbx_description
1 polymer ?
#
loop_
_entity_poly.entity_id
_entity_poly.type
_entity_poly.pdbx_seq_one_letter_code
_entity_poly.pdbx_strand_id
1 'polypeptide(L)'
;MTGLDHHFARLSQVTMHYVTAGSGTPVVLLHGWPSTWYEWRHVIARLTPGWRIIAPDLRGLGDTSRPPGGYDKQTVAGDVRELLGHFGIGRFHLVGHDWGGPTAFALASQMPDAVRTLSIVDVTVPGLGPDISQGGRRW
;
A
#
# COMPACT_ATOMS: atom_id res chain seq x y z
N MET A 1 -19.25 -2.69 -8.01
CA MET A 1 -19.08 -1.89 -6.78
C MET A 1 -19.26 -0.43 -7.14
N THR A 2 -20.27 0.19 -6.57
CA THR A 2 -20.57 1.59 -6.82
C THR A 2 -19.66 2.49 -5.97
N GLY A 3 -19.34 3.69 -6.47
CA GLY A 3 -18.54 4.65 -5.74
C GLY A 3 -17.03 4.37 -5.76
N LEU A 4 -16.59 3.50 -6.65
CA LEU A 4 -15.19 3.15 -6.81
C LEU A 4 -14.67 3.78 -8.10
N ASP A 5 -13.61 4.58 -7.99
CA ASP A 5 -13.02 5.28 -9.12
C ASP A 5 -11.61 4.78 -9.40
N HIS A 6 -11.30 4.60 -10.68
CA HIS A 6 -9.99 4.19 -11.14
C HIS A 6 -9.21 5.41 -11.65
N HIS A 7 -7.92 5.45 -11.31
CA HIS A 7 -7.06 6.57 -11.68
C HIS A 7 -5.67 6.08 -12.08
N PHE A 8 -4.96 6.92 -12.82
CA PHE A 8 -3.53 6.75 -13.08
C PHE A 8 -2.80 8.03 -12.70
N ALA A 9 -1.69 7.90 -11.99
CA ALA A 9 -0.81 9.01 -11.67
C ALA A 9 0.55 8.77 -12.30
N ARG A 10 1.05 9.78 -13.02
CA ARG A 10 2.38 9.73 -13.61
C ARG A 10 3.37 10.20 -12.55
N LEU A 11 4.10 9.26 -11.95
CA LEU A 11 5.09 9.54 -10.92
C LEU A 11 6.50 9.58 -11.54
N SER A 12 7.53 9.82 -10.71
CA SER A 12 8.87 9.97 -11.24
C SER A 12 9.43 8.70 -11.88
N GLN A 13 9.08 7.52 -11.36
CA GLN A 13 9.61 6.25 -11.85
C GLN A 13 8.56 5.31 -12.41
N VAL A 14 7.29 5.49 -12.07
CA VAL A 14 6.20 4.63 -12.52
C VAL A 14 4.98 5.45 -12.87
N THR A 15 4.13 4.91 -13.74
CA THR A 15 2.75 5.36 -13.86
C THR A 15 1.93 4.41 -13.00
N MET A 16 1.36 4.94 -11.92
CA MET A 16 0.70 4.12 -10.91
C MET A 16 -0.80 4.15 -11.08
N HIS A 17 -1.38 2.96 -11.21
CA HIS A 17 -2.82 2.78 -11.14
C HIS A 17 -3.24 2.72 -9.67
N TYR A 18 -4.34 3.35 -9.34
CA TYR A 18 -4.90 3.28 -8.00
C TYR A 18 -6.41 3.46 -8.04
N VAL A 19 -7.04 2.96 -7.00
CA VAL A 19 -8.49 3.03 -6.82
C VAL A 19 -8.79 3.90 -5.62
N THR A 20 -9.83 4.71 -5.74
CA THR A 20 -10.34 5.49 -4.60
C THR A 20 -11.82 5.21 -4.40
N ALA A 21 -12.26 5.31 -3.14
CA ALA A 21 -13.66 5.14 -2.77
C ALA A 21 -13.93 5.86 -1.46
N GLY A 22 -15.16 6.31 -1.27
CA GLY A 22 -15.60 6.92 -0.03
C GLY A 22 -15.06 8.33 0.21
N SER A 23 -15.27 8.82 1.41
CA SER A 23 -14.84 10.14 1.85
C SER A 23 -14.55 10.12 3.34
N GLY A 24 -13.85 11.12 3.84
CA GLY A 24 -13.49 11.22 5.26
C GLY A 24 -12.02 10.96 5.50
N THR A 25 -11.72 10.33 6.63
CA THR A 25 -10.34 10.05 7.02
C THR A 25 -9.68 9.06 6.05
N PRO A 26 -8.48 9.37 5.54
CA PRO A 26 -7.83 8.49 4.56
C PRO A 26 -7.35 7.17 5.17
N VAL A 27 -7.55 6.10 4.40
CA VAL A 27 -6.99 4.76 4.66
C VAL A 27 -6.30 4.30 3.39
N VAL A 28 -5.02 3.96 3.50
CA VAL A 28 -4.21 3.46 2.39
C VAL A 28 -4.07 1.95 2.55
N LEU A 29 -4.43 1.20 1.52
CA LEU A 29 -4.41 -0.26 1.52
C LEU A 29 -3.38 -0.77 0.52
N LEU A 30 -2.34 -1.45 1.00
CA LEU A 30 -1.26 -1.99 0.18
C LEU A 30 -1.40 -3.51 0.07
N HIS A 31 -1.60 -4.00 -1.15
CA HIS A 31 -1.80 -5.41 -1.44
C HIS A 31 -0.50 -6.22 -1.41
N GLY A 32 -0.63 -7.55 -1.48
CA GLY A 32 0.49 -8.48 -1.53
C GLY A 32 0.85 -8.95 -2.92
N TRP A 33 1.82 -9.86 -2.98
CA TRP A 33 2.29 -10.46 -4.23
C TRP A 33 1.65 -11.85 -4.41
N PRO A 34 1.20 -12.22 -5.59
CA PRO A 34 1.14 -11.49 -6.85
C PRO A 34 -0.24 -10.86 -7.11
N SER A 35 -0.72 -10.09 -6.18
CA SER A 35 -2.07 -9.54 -6.20
C SER A 35 -2.13 -8.12 -6.76
N THR A 36 -3.24 -7.45 -6.53
CA THR A 36 -3.52 -6.08 -6.95
C THR A 36 -4.44 -5.43 -5.91
N TRP A 37 -4.83 -4.16 -6.13
CA TRP A 37 -5.84 -3.50 -5.30
C TRP A 37 -7.10 -4.35 -5.12
N TYR A 38 -7.39 -5.23 -6.08
CA TYR A 38 -8.64 -6.01 -6.12
C TYR A 38 -8.78 -6.97 -4.94
N GLU A 39 -7.68 -7.36 -4.30
CA GLU A 39 -7.79 -8.18 -3.09
C GLU A 39 -8.56 -7.46 -1.97
N TRP A 40 -8.55 -6.12 -1.99
CA TRP A 40 -9.22 -5.30 -0.98
C TRP A 40 -10.69 -5.01 -1.28
N ARG A 41 -11.24 -5.50 -2.39
CA ARG A 41 -12.59 -5.13 -2.85
C ARG A 41 -13.67 -5.30 -1.80
N HIS A 42 -13.63 -6.35 -1.01
CA HIS A 42 -14.63 -6.60 0.04
C HIS A 42 -14.38 -5.71 1.27
N VAL A 43 -13.14 -5.43 1.58
CA VAL A 43 -12.76 -4.50 2.66
C VAL A 43 -13.21 -3.09 2.29
N ILE A 44 -12.93 -2.66 1.06
CA ILE A 44 -13.34 -1.35 0.55
C ILE A 44 -14.86 -1.20 0.68
N ALA A 45 -15.62 -2.21 0.25
CA ALA A 45 -17.08 -2.16 0.31
C ALA A 45 -17.62 -2.02 1.74
N ARG A 46 -16.89 -2.55 2.73
CA ARG A 46 -17.30 -2.47 4.14
C ARG A 46 -16.86 -1.18 4.81
N LEU A 47 -15.76 -0.58 4.38
CA LEU A 47 -15.26 0.65 4.96
C LEU A 47 -15.97 1.88 4.42
N THR A 48 -16.41 1.84 3.17
CA THR A 48 -17.11 2.98 2.58
C THR A 48 -18.59 2.99 3.02
N PRO A 49 -19.20 4.16 3.11
CA PRO A 49 -18.69 5.48 2.74
C PRO A 49 -17.89 6.20 3.84
N GLY A 50 -17.80 5.64 5.05
CA GLY A 50 -17.27 6.33 6.22
C GLY A 50 -15.78 6.66 6.19
N TRP A 51 -15.02 6.06 5.26
CA TRP A 51 -13.57 6.25 5.12
C TRP A 51 -13.23 6.59 3.67
N ARG A 52 -12.18 7.36 3.48
CA ARG A 52 -11.63 7.65 2.15
C ARG A 52 -10.55 6.64 1.84
N ILE A 53 -10.84 5.71 0.95
CA ILE A 53 -9.92 4.62 0.62
C ILE A 53 -9.02 5.03 -0.54
N ILE A 54 -7.74 4.68 -0.44
CA ILE A 54 -6.75 4.79 -1.51
C ILE A 54 -6.05 3.44 -1.59
N ALA A 55 -6.23 2.74 -2.70
CA ALA A 55 -5.68 1.40 -2.91
C ALA A 55 -4.90 1.35 -4.22
N PRO A 56 -3.57 1.55 -4.17
CA PRO A 56 -2.76 1.47 -5.38
C PRO A 56 -2.44 0.03 -5.77
N ASP A 57 -2.16 -0.16 -7.07
CA ASP A 57 -1.41 -1.30 -7.55
C ASP A 57 0.08 -0.98 -7.35
N LEU A 58 0.79 -1.82 -6.62
CA LEU A 58 2.20 -1.60 -6.36
C LEU A 58 3.04 -1.82 -7.63
N ARG A 59 4.23 -1.24 -7.66
CA ARG A 59 5.18 -1.31 -8.77
C ARG A 59 5.24 -2.73 -9.36
N GLY A 60 5.07 -2.83 -10.68
CA GLY A 60 5.18 -4.10 -11.39
C GLY A 60 3.95 -4.98 -11.35
N LEU A 61 2.89 -4.59 -10.64
CA LEU A 61 1.69 -5.39 -10.46
C LEU A 61 0.46 -4.63 -10.97
N GLY A 62 -0.59 -5.38 -11.27
CA GLY A 62 -1.83 -4.83 -11.78
C GLY A 62 -1.61 -3.97 -13.02
N ASP A 63 -2.19 -2.79 -13.01
CA ASP A 63 -2.11 -1.84 -14.11
C ASP A 63 -1.03 -0.77 -13.91
N THR A 64 -0.23 -0.88 -12.85
CA THR A 64 0.94 -0.03 -12.66
C THR A 64 2.06 -0.49 -13.57
N SER A 65 2.86 0.45 -14.08
CA SER A 65 3.96 0.15 -14.99
C SER A 65 5.00 -0.77 -14.34
N ARG A 66 5.79 -1.46 -15.19
CA ARG A 66 6.74 -2.49 -14.79
C ARG A 66 8.16 -2.08 -15.15
N PRO A 67 8.77 -1.15 -14.41
CA PRO A 67 10.18 -0.80 -14.67
C PRO A 67 11.08 -2.00 -14.38
N PRO A 68 12.30 -2.02 -14.97
CA PRO A 68 13.18 -3.18 -14.82
C PRO A 68 13.79 -3.35 -13.42
N GLY A 69 13.67 -2.36 -12.55
CA GLY A 69 14.23 -2.43 -11.20
C GLY A 69 13.48 -1.59 -10.20
N GLY A 70 14.05 -1.46 -8.99
CA GLY A 70 13.46 -0.67 -7.92
C GLY A 70 12.38 -1.40 -7.14
N TYR A 71 12.52 -2.72 -6.97
CA TYR A 71 11.52 -3.53 -6.27
C TYR A 71 11.83 -3.73 -4.79
N ASP A 72 12.85 -3.10 -4.27
CA ASP A 72 13.09 -3.07 -2.83
C ASP A 72 11.99 -2.26 -2.12
N LYS A 73 11.73 -2.59 -0.87
CA LYS A 73 10.60 -2.02 -0.13
C LYS A 73 10.68 -0.51 0.02
N GLN A 74 11.89 0.03 0.17
CA GLN A 74 12.07 1.47 0.31
C GLN A 74 11.66 2.21 -0.97
N THR A 75 12.03 1.69 -2.13
CA THR A 75 11.70 2.30 -3.42
C THR A 75 10.21 2.19 -3.72
N VAL A 76 9.62 1.01 -3.48
CA VAL A 76 8.18 0.81 -3.68
C VAL A 76 7.37 1.70 -2.72
N ALA A 77 7.80 1.82 -1.48
CA ALA A 77 7.19 2.75 -0.53
C ALA A 77 7.31 4.20 -1.01
N GLY A 78 8.43 4.54 -1.62
CA GLY A 78 8.66 5.86 -2.22
C GLY A 78 7.65 6.19 -3.31
N ASP A 79 7.27 5.21 -4.12
CA ASP A 79 6.22 5.39 -5.13
C ASP A 79 4.90 5.78 -4.47
N VAL A 80 4.52 5.07 -3.41
CA VAL A 80 3.27 5.34 -2.68
C VAL A 80 3.33 6.71 -2.01
N ARG A 81 4.47 7.05 -1.40
CA ARG A 81 4.65 8.37 -0.79
C ARG A 81 4.46 9.49 -1.81
N GLU A 82 5.03 9.33 -3.00
CA GLU A 82 4.88 10.31 -4.07
C GLU A 82 3.42 10.42 -4.52
N LEU A 83 2.71 9.28 -4.63
CA LEU A 83 1.27 9.28 -4.93
C LEU A 83 0.48 10.08 -3.90
N LEU A 84 0.74 9.83 -2.62
CA LEU A 84 0.02 10.53 -1.53
C LEU A 84 0.30 12.03 -1.55
N GLY A 85 1.50 12.42 -1.95
CA GLY A 85 1.85 13.84 -2.14
C GLY A 85 0.99 14.51 -3.21
N HIS A 86 0.62 13.79 -4.27
CA HIS A 86 -0.27 14.31 -5.31
C HIS A 86 -1.67 14.62 -4.79
N PHE A 87 -2.12 13.92 -3.76
CA PHE A 87 -3.43 14.17 -3.14
C PHE A 87 -3.39 15.27 -2.08
N GLY A 88 -2.24 15.67 -1.62
CA GLY A 88 -2.10 16.56 -0.48
C GLY A 88 -2.61 15.92 0.80
N ILE A 89 -2.48 14.61 0.94
CA ILE A 89 -2.93 13.89 2.13
C ILE A 89 -1.96 14.15 3.28
N GLY A 90 -2.49 14.66 4.39
CA GLY A 90 -1.68 14.98 5.56
C GLY A 90 -1.45 13.75 6.44
N ARG A 91 -2.52 13.14 6.96
CA ARG A 91 -2.43 11.98 7.85
C ARG A 91 -3.39 10.90 7.40
N PHE A 92 -2.98 9.64 7.56
CA PHE A 92 -3.75 8.50 7.09
C PHE A 92 -3.48 7.26 7.94
N HIS A 93 -4.44 6.33 7.92
CA HIS A 93 -4.25 4.97 8.40
C HIS A 93 -3.65 4.13 7.29
N LEU A 94 -2.75 3.21 7.63
CA LEU A 94 -2.02 2.43 6.66
C LEU A 94 -2.16 0.95 6.98
N VAL A 95 -2.53 0.16 5.97
CA VAL A 95 -2.69 -1.28 6.09
C VAL A 95 -1.86 -1.94 4.98
N GLY A 96 -1.06 -2.94 5.34
CA GLY A 96 -0.30 -3.73 4.38
C GLY A 96 -0.50 -5.21 4.60
N HIS A 97 -0.79 -5.94 3.52
CA HIS A 97 -0.94 -7.38 3.53
C HIS A 97 0.17 -8.02 2.72
N ASP A 98 0.72 -9.13 3.21
CA ASP A 98 1.78 -9.89 2.55
C ASP A 98 2.95 -8.96 2.19
N TRP A 99 3.38 -8.89 0.94
CA TRP A 99 4.45 -7.98 0.51
C TRP A 99 4.11 -6.50 0.71
N GLY A 100 2.83 -6.17 0.82
CA GLY A 100 2.41 -4.83 1.21
C GLY A 100 2.75 -4.50 2.66
N GLY A 101 2.96 -5.50 3.52
CA GLY A 101 3.33 -5.29 4.92
C GLY A 101 4.69 -4.63 5.10
N PRO A 102 5.80 -5.23 4.63
CA PRO A 102 7.10 -4.58 4.67
C PRO A 102 7.14 -3.25 3.92
N THR A 103 6.39 -3.13 2.83
CA THR A 103 6.27 -1.86 2.11
C THR A 103 5.58 -0.80 2.97
N ALA A 104 4.50 -1.18 3.66
CA ALA A 104 3.80 -0.28 4.58
C ALA A 104 4.72 0.13 5.74
N PHE A 105 5.50 -0.80 6.28
CA PHE A 105 6.46 -0.47 7.33
C PHE A 105 7.50 0.54 6.83
N ALA A 106 8.03 0.33 5.63
CA ALA A 106 8.97 1.27 5.02
C ALA A 106 8.34 2.65 4.82
N LEU A 107 7.09 2.68 4.35
CA LEU A 107 6.36 3.94 4.17
C LEU A 107 6.16 4.66 5.51
N ALA A 108 5.76 3.94 6.55
CA ALA A 108 5.61 4.51 7.89
C ALA A 108 6.93 5.06 8.43
N SER A 109 8.04 4.38 8.13
CA SER A 109 9.38 4.86 8.51
C SER A 109 9.77 6.14 7.76
N GLN A 110 9.32 6.28 6.52
CA GLN A 110 9.57 7.49 5.72
C GLN A 110 8.64 8.64 6.09
N MET A 111 7.48 8.35 6.65
CA MET A 111 6.44 9.33 6.95
C MET A 111 5.90 9.17 8.38
N PRO A 112 6.76 9.21 9.41
CA PRO A 112 6.33 8.86 10.77
C PRO A 112 5.25 9.78 11.33
N ASP A 113 5.24 11.05 10.92
CA ASP A 113 4.25 12.01 11.42
C ASP A 113 2.92 11.95 10.65
N ALA A 114 2.90 11.29 9.51
CA ALA A 114 1.71 11.19 8.66
C ALA A 114 0.91 9.93 8.92
N VAL A 115 1.55 8.85 9.33
CA VAL A 115 0.88 7.56 9.56
C VAL A 115 0.23 7.57 10.94
N ARG A 116 -1.10 7.56 10.97
CA ARG A 116 -1.87 7.53 12.22
C ARG A 116 -1.78 6.18 12.90
N THR A 117 -1.99 5.13 12.14
CA THR A 117 -1.88 3.73 12.58
C THR A 117 -1.31 2.89 11.46
N LEU A 118 -0.61 1.84 11.83
CA LEU A 118 -0.03 0.87 10.89
C LEU A 118 -0.56 -0.52 11.25
N SER A 119 -1.21 -1.18 10.29
CA SER A 119 -1.66 -2.55 10.44
C SER A 119 -0.93 -3.43 9.43
N ILE A 120 -0.26 -4.45 9.94
CA ILE A 120 0.47 -5.44 9.14
C ILE A 120 -0.31 -6.75 9.23
N VAL A 121 -0.70 -7.27 8.08
CA VAL A 121 -1.57 -8.44 8.00
C VAL A 121 -0.83 -9.61 7.37
N ASP A 122 -0.73 -10.69 8.12
CA ASP A 122 -0.32 -12.00 7.64
C ASP A 122 1.06 -12.02 6.97
N VAL A 123 2.04 -11.36 7.60
CA VAL A 123 3.41 -11.34 7.11
C VAL A 123 4.34 -10.88 8.24
N THR A 124 5.58 -11.37 8.23
CA THR A 124 6.63 -10.85 9.11
C THR A 124 7.30 -9.65 8.45
N VAL A 125 7.77 -8.75 9.30
CA VAL A 125 8.56 -7.60 8.84
C VAL A 125 9.99 -7.81 9.33
N PRO A 126 10.99 -7.81 8.45
CA PRO A 126 12.38 -7.99 8.85
C PRO A 126 12.79 -7.00 9.94
N GLY A 127 13.42 -7.51 10.98
CA GLY A 127 13.81 -6.70 12.14
C GLY A 127 12.75 -6.58 13.22
N LEU A 128 11.54 -7.05 12.96
CA LEU A 128 10.45 -7.06 13.94
C LEU A 128 9.97 -8.50 14.13
N GLY A 129 9.86 -8.92 15.38
CA GLY A 129 9.42 -10.27 15.69
C GLY A 129 10.55 -11.28 15.75
N PRO A 130 10.22 -12.58 15.78
CA PRO A 130 11.23 -13.64 15.89
C PRO A 130 12.20 -13.65 14.72
N ASP A 131 13.46 -13.94 15.03
CA ASP A 131 14.47 -14.11 14.00
C ASP A 131 14.23 -15.43 13.26
N ILE A 132 13.70 -15.35 12.06
CA ILE A 132 13.41 -16.52 11.26
C ILE A 132 14.63 -17.05 10.52
N SER A 133 15.77 -16.36 10.59
CA SER A 133 17.01 -16.82 9.94
C SER A 133 17.54 -18.08 10.61
N GLN A 134 17.20 -18.31 11.88
CA GLN A 134 17.71 -19.42 12.65
C GLN A 134 16.90 -20.70 12.48
N GLY A 135 16.04 -20.81 11.58
CA GLY A 135 15.36 -22.05 11.44
C GLY A 135 14.06 -21.94 10.71
N GLY A 136 13.91 -20.82 10.14
CA GLY A 136 12.63 -20.54 9.57
C GLY A 136 12.39 -21.26 8.33
N ARG A 137 12.49 -22.28 8.02
CA ARG A 137 12.15 -22.80 6.77
C ARG A 137 10.80 -23.35 6.73
N ARG A 138 9.89 -22.76 7.07
CA ARG A 138 8.59 -23.33 7.13
C ARG A 138 7.65 -22.91 6.10
N TRP A 139 8.08 -22.50 4.99
CA TRP A 139 7.21 -22.14 3.88
C TRP A 139 7.56 -22.97 2.68
#